data_43ccebc1da68d18d32bd382ff1e0c0b8
#
_entry.id   43ccebc1da68d18d32bd382ff1e0c0b8
#
_cell.length_a   1.000
_cell.length_b   1.000
_cell.length_c   1.000
_cell.angle_alpha   90.00
_cell.angle_beta   90.00
_cell.angle_gamma   90.00
#
_symmetry.space_group_name_H-M   'P 1'
#
loop_
_entity.id
_entity.type
_entity.pdbx_description
1 polymer ?
#
loop_
_entity_poly.entity_id
_entity_poly.type
_entity_poly.pdbx_seq_one_letter_code
_entity_poly.pdbx_strand_id
1 'polypeptide(L)'
;MTGPQVTGSRPATSVGPGAVGSSRARSAHPDPPVVSPELDAVLFDMDGVVTDTAIVHALAWKRLFDDFLSTRTSDDPAVAGPGADHGWARPFDLDEDYCRYVDGKPRYDGVQSFLSSRSITLPYGHDDDPPSARTVCGLGNRKDGYVTTWLAENKVRAYPGTMLFIERLHAAGIRTAVFSSSRNAEGVLTSADVIDLFDVRVDGTDLRRLGIPGKPHPAMLWETASLVGVVPGRAAIVEDATSGVQAGKDGGFAFVIGIDRGTCYGSSDVDACRGRLLAAGASIVIADLGAVEVTGRRLVVHPTREPGGSAR
;
A
#
# COMPACT_ATOMS: atom_id res chain seq x y z
N MET A 1 -50.71 46.52 -56.35
CA MET A 1 -51.77 46.67 -55.34
C MET A 1 -51.12 46.42 -53.98
N THR A 2 -50.71 47.48 -53.43
CA THR A 2 -51.10 48.13 -52.16
C THR A 2 -51.02 47.25 -50.94
N GLY A 3 -50.06 47.62 -50.12
CA GLY A 3 -49.69 47.26 -48.78
C GLY A 3 -50.82 47.24 -47.77
N PRO A 4 -50.65 47.34 -46.45
CA PRO A 4 -49.80 48.31 -45.75
C PRO A 4 -48.96 47.73 -44.59
N GLN A 5 -48.08 48.58 -44.14
CA GLN A 5 -47.30 48.48 -42.90
C GLN A 5 -48.16 48.57 -41.61
N VAL A 6 -47.77 47.85 -40.58
CA VAL A 6 -48.16 48.19 -39.20
C VAL A 6 -46.94 48.19 -38.32
N THR A 7 -46.66 49.32 -37.74
CA THR A 7 -45.66 49.60 -36.68
C THR A 7 -46.15 49.10 -35.37
N GLY A 8 -45.30 48.32 -34.65
CA GLY A 8 -45.56 47.86 -33.27
C GLY A 8 -44.38 48.19 -32.40
N SER A 9 -44.59 49.08 -31.45
CA SER A 9 -43.64 49.59 -30.45
C SER A 9 -43.23 48.53 -29.44
N ARG A 10 -41.93 48.45 -29.14
CA ARG A 10 -41.39 47.70 -28.02
C ARG A 10 -41.66 48.38 -26.70
N PRO A 11 -42.07 47.67 -25.63
CA PRO A 11 -41.91 48.18 -24.26
C PRO A 11 -40.54 47.79 -23.68
N ALA A 12 -39.91 48.72 -22.99
CA ALA A 12 -38.66 48.53 -22.28
C ALA A 12 -38.88 47.66 -21.01
N THR A 13 -38.10 46.58 -20.90
CA THR A 13 -38.05 45.77 -19.71
C THR A 13 -36.94 46.28 -18.78
N SER A 14 -37.33 46.69 -17.58
CA SER A 14 -36.50 47.10 -16.49
C SER A 14 -35.58 45.96 -16.01
N VAL A 15 -34.30 46.26 -15.90
CA VAL A 15 -33.30 45.39 -15.27
C VAL A 15 -33.45 45.54 -13.75
N GLY A 16 -33.89 44.45 -13.09
CA GLY A 16 -33.88 44.36 -11.63
C GLY A 16 -32.47 44.05 -11.14
N PRO A 17 -32.11 44.47 -9.91
CA PRO A 17 -30.79 44.25 -9.37
C PRO A 17 -30.55 42.76 -9.08
N GLY A 18 -29.44 42.25 -9.64
CA GLY A 18 -28.99 40.87 -9.47
C GLY A 18 -28.79 40.50 -7.98
N ALA A 19 -29.38 39.41 -7.57
CA ALA A 19 -29.13 38.79 -6.31
C ALA A 19 -27.65 38.38 -6.22
N VAL A 20 -26.91 39.07 -5.37
CA VAL A 20 -25.56 38.68 -4.93
C VAL A 20 -25.71 37.37 -4.15
N GLY A 21 -25.38 36.26 -4.78
CA GLY A 21 -25.28 34.97 -4.11
C GLY A 21 -24.23 35.05 -3.03
N SER A 22 -24.64 35.07 -1.78
CA SER A 22 -23.75 34.92 -0.65
C SER A 22 -23.14 33.52 -0.71
N SER A 23 -21.90 33.42 -1.19
CA SER A 23 -21.07 32.25 -0.95
C SER A 23 -20.88 32.13 0.58
N ARG A 24 -21.66 31.27 1.20
CA ARG A 24 -21.38 30.86 2.58
C ARG A 24 -19.99 30.25 2.60
N ALA A 25 -19.00 31.00 3.10
CA ALA A 25 -17.73 30.45 3.50
C ALA A 25 -18.04 29.28 4.46
N ARG A 26 -17.73 28.06 4.07
CA ARG A 26 -17.78 26.91 4.98
C ARG A 26 -16.87 27.27 6.14
N SER A 27 -17.42 27.35 7.33
CA SER A 27 -16.68 27.56 8.56
C SER A 27 -15.65 26.45 8.67
N ALA A 28 -14.37 26.85 8.72
CA ALA A 28 -13.23 25.94 8.74
C ALA A 28 -13.04 25.35 10.14
N HIS A 29 -14.02 24.58 10.64
CA HIS A 29 -13.75 23.72 11.80
C HIS A 29 -12.90 22.54 11.31
N PRO A 30 -11.81 22.20 12.04
CA PRO A 30 -11.05 20.97 11.74
C PRO A 30 -12.00 19.78 11.88
N ASP A 31 -11.82 18.79 10.99
CA ASP A 31 -12.55 17.54 11.12
C ASP A 31 -12.25 16.92 12.50
N PRO A 32 -13.24 16.27 13.14
CA PRO A 32 -13.01 15.65 14.43
C PRO A 32 -11.94 14.55 14.33
N PRO A 33 -11.17 14.34 15.39
CA PRO A 33 -10.18 13.26 15.41
C PRO A 33 -10.85 11.91 15.25
N VAL A 34 -10.18 11.00 14.53
CA VAL A 34 -10.55 9.60 14.46
C VAL A 34 -9.92 8.89 15.65
N VAL A 35 -10.73 8.22 16.47
CA VAL A 35 -10.30 7.54 17.69
C VAL A 35 -10.52 6.04 17.55
N SER A 36 -9.47 5.25 17.79
CA SER A 36 -9.57 3.80 17.76
C SER A 36 -10.38 3.25 18.96
N PRO A 37 -10.87 1.99 18.90
CA PRO A 37 -11.21 1.25 20.10
C PRO A 37 -10.01 1.11 21.04
N GLU A 38 -10.21 0.52 22.22
CA GLU A 38 -9.09 0.16 23.09
C GLU A 38 -8.27 -0.99 22.49
N LEU A 39 -6.95 -0.86 22.52
CA LEU A 39 -6.02 -1.77 21.89
C LEU A 39 -5.06 -2.39 22.92
N ASP A 40 -4.72 -3.64 22.72
CA ASP A 40 -3.71 -4.37 23.49
C ASP A 40 -2.40 -4.51 22.71
N ALA A 41 -2.45 -4.41 21.37
CA ALA A 41 -1.28 -4.42 20.51
C ALA A 41 -1.47 -3.58 19.24
N VAL A 42 -0.36 -3.18 18.63
CA VAL A 42 -0.27 -2.66 17.26
C VAL A 42 0.70 -3.53 16.46
N LEU A 43 0.25 -4.04 15.32
CA LEU A 43 1.03 -4.85 14.42
C LEU A 43 1.43 -4.01 13.21
N PHE A 44 2.70 -3.98 12.90
CA PHE A 44 3.29 -3.14 11.85
C PHE A 44 3.73 -3.99 10.66
N ASP A 45 3.37 -3.60 9.45
CA ASP A 45 4.16 -4.01 8.31
C ASP A 45 5.58 -3.44 8.40
N MET A 46 6.52 -4.05 7.67
CA MET A 46 7.92 -3.64 7.73
C MET A 46 8.26 -2.63 6.64
N ASP A 47 8.11 -3.05 5.38
CA ASP A 47 8.57 -2.28 4.22
C ASP A 47 7.61 -1.10 3.93
N GLY A 48 8.10 0.14 3.97
CA GLY A 48 7.26 1.33 3.81
C GLY A 48 6.57 1.82 5.09
N VAL A 49 6.50 1.00 6.14
CA VAL A 49 5.93 1.36 7.44
C VAL A 49 7.00 1.56 8.51
N VAL A 50 7.80 0.54 8.78
CA VAL A 50 8.91 0.60 9.76
C VAL A 50 10.17 1.10 9.08
N THR A 51 10.49 0.59 7.88
CA THR A 51 11.71 0.86 7.14
C THR A 51 11.45 1.44 5.75
N ASP A 52 12.41 2.20 5.21
CA ASP A 52 12.38 2.85 3.89
C ASP A 52 12.69 1.90 2.72
N THR A 53 12.37 0.63 2.88
CA THR A 53 12.72 -0.44 1.92
C THR A 53 11.67 -0.72 0.84
N ALA A 54 10.46 -0.16 0.91
CA ALA A 54 9.42 -0.39 -0.09
C ALA A 54 9.87 -0.02 -1.51
N ILE A 55 10.62 1.09 -1.68
CA ILE A 55 11.17 1.49 -2.99
C ILE A 55 12.16 0.46 -3.55
N VAL A 56 12.94 -0.18 -2.69
CA VAL A 56 13.90 -1.23 -3.09
C VAL A 56 13.15 -2.42 -3.69
N HIS A 57 12.04 -2.80 -3.03
CA HIS A 57 11.16 -3.87 -3.52
C HIS A 57 10.50 -3.49 -4.85
N ALA A 58 9.99 -2.26 -4.99
CA ALA A 58 9.36 -1.78 -6.23
C ALA A 58 10.34 -1.79 -7.41
N LEU A 59 11.56 -1.27 -7.23
CA LEU A 59 12.60 -1.26 -8.27
C LEU A 59 13.10 -2.67 -8.62
N ALA A 60 13.19 -3.58 -7.63
CA ALA A 60 13.56 -4.97 -7.87
C ALA A 60 12.49 -5.70 -8.72
N TRP A 61 11.19 -5.45 -8.48
CA TRP A 61 10.09 -5.97 -9.30
C TRP A 61 10.13 -5.41 -10.72
N LYS A 62 10.30 -4.09 -10.85
CA LYS A 62 10.41 -3.46 -12.15
C LYS A 62 11.56 -4.04 -12.97
N ARG A 63 12.75 -4.13 -12.38
CA ARG A 63 13.91 -4.72 -13.04
C ARG A 63 13.65 -6.17 -13.46
N LEU A 64 13.10 -6.98 -12.55
CA LEU A 64 12.79 -8.37 -12.86
C LEU A 64 11.90 -8.51 -14.08
N PHE A 65 10.75 -7.79 -14.06
CA PHE A 65 9.75 -7.99 -15.11
C PHE A 65 10.13 -7.30 -16.42
N ASP A 66 10.79 -6.15 -16.39
CA ASP A 66 11.29 -5.52 -17.62
C ASP A 66 12.35 -6.42 -18.30
N ASP A 67 13.30 -6.97 -17.53
CA ASP A 67 14.30 -7.93 -18.05
C ASP A 67 13.60 -9.18 -18.60
N PHE A 68 12.62 -9.72 -17.89
CA PHE A 68 11.90 -10.92 -18.32
C PHE A 68 11.06 -10.68 -19.59
N LEU A 69 10.34 -9.57 -19.67
CA LEU A 69 9.48 -9.25 -20.82
C LEU A 69 10.30 -8.89 -22.06
N SER A 70 11.45 -8.21 -21.92
CA SER A 70 12.32 -7.82 -23.03
C SER A 70 12.92 -9.01 -23.79
N THR A 71 13.03 -10.17 -23.15
CA THR A 71 13.58 -11.41 -23.77
C THR A 71 12.54 -12.26 -24.45
N ARG A 72 11.27 -11.84 -24.48
CA ARG A 72 10.16 -12.62 -25.04
C ARG A 72 9.78 -12.16 -26.44
N THR A 73 9.27 -13.10 -27.22
CA THR A 73 8.71 -12.87 -28.55
C THR A 73 7.27 -13.36 -28.59
N SER A 74 6.51 -12.94 -29.59
CA SER A 74 5.13 -13.41 -29.84
C SER A 74 5.01 -14.92 -30.04
N ASP A 75 6.11 -15.57 -30.41
CA ASP A 75 6.17 -17.04 -30.66
C ASP A 75 6.54 -17.83 -29.39
N ASP A 76 6.74 -17.14 -28.23
CA ASP A 76 7.06 -17.82 -26.97
C ASP A 76 5.83 -18.65 -26.52
N PRO A 77 5.97 -19.98 -26.31
CA PRO A 77 4.85 -20.85 -25.97
C PRO A 77 4.19 -20.55 -24.63
N ALA A 78 4.84 -19.72 -23.79
CA ALA A 78 4.26 -19.27 -22.53
C ALA A 78 3.36 -18.04 -22.69
N VAL A 79 3.27 -17.43 -23.86
CA VAL A 79 2.34 -16.36 -24.20
C VAL A 79 1.10 -16.97 -24.84
N ALA A 80 -0.10 -16.66 -24.36
CA ALA A 80 -1.34 -17.23 -24.88
C ALA A 80 -1.54 -16.82 -26.36
N GLY A 81 -1.79 -17.82 -27.21
CA GLY A 81 -2.18 -17.96 -28.59
C GLY A 81 -2.17 -16.78 -29.58
N PRO A 82 -2.27 -17.08 -30.89
CA PRO A 82 -2.25 -16.07 -31.96
C PRO A 82 -3.50 -15.16 -31.84
N GLY A 83 -3.27 -13.85 -31.68
CA GLY A 83 -4.30 -12.84 -31.50
C GLY A 83 -4.36 -12.18 -30.13
N ALA A 84 -3.50 -12.60 -29.17
CA ALA A 84 -3.35 -11.84 -27.92
C ALA A 84 -2.85 -10.43 -28.25
N ASP A 85 -3.60 -9.44 -27.81
CA ASP A 85 -3.16 -8.06 -27.85
C ASP A 85 -1.76 -7.96 -27.22
N HIS A 86 -0.83 -7.24 -27.88
CA HIS A 86 0.56 -7.11 -27.42
C HIS A 86 0.70 -6.44 -26.03
N GLY A 87 -0.37 -6.27 -25.29
CA GLY A 87 -0.41 -5.76 -23.92
C GLY A 87 0.48 -6.55 -22.94
N TRP A 88 0.78 -7.83 -23.22
CA TRP A 88 1.72 -8.62 -22.43
C TRP A 88 3.15 -8.06 -22.43
N ALA A 89 3.57 -7.40 -23.52
CA ALA A 89 4.92 -6.87 -23.70
C ALA A 89 5.12 -5.47 -23.08
N ARG A 90 4.05 -4.85 -22.58
CA ARG A 90 4.16 -3.53 -21.92
C ARG A 90 5.13 -3.62 -20.73
N PRO A 91 6.12 -2.73 -20.61
CA PRO A 91 6.99 -2.67 -19.45
C PRO A 91 6.21 -2.64 -18.15
N PHE A 92 6.81 -3.15 -17.07
CA PHE A 92 6.21 -3.14 -15.75
C PHE A 92 6.02 -1.70 -15.26
N ASP A 93 4.79 -1.38 -14.87
CA ASP A 93 4.41 -0.06 -14.37
C ASP A 93 4.51 -0.02 -12.84
N LEU A 94 5.21 0.99 -12.31
CA LEU A 94 5.43 1.12 -10.87
C LEU A 94 4.19 1.56 -10.08
N ASP A 95 3.20 2.17 -10.73
CA ASP A 95 1.95 2.54 -10.07
C ASP A 95 0.87 1.45 -10.26
N GLU A 96 0.52 1.15 -11.52
CA GLU A 96 -0.57 0.23 -11.80
C GLU A 96 -0.20 -1.22 -11.50
N ASP A 97 0.90 -1.73 -12.12
CA ASP A 97 1.26 -3.15 -12.00
C ASP A 97 1.78 -3.48 -10.59
N TYR A 98 2.58 -2.58 -10.00
CA TYR A 98 3.12 -2.78 -8.66
C TYR A 98 1.99 -2.90 -7.63
N CYS A 99 1.13 -1.89 -7.52
CA CYS A 99 0.07 -1.86 -6.52
C CYS A 99 -0.95 -2.99 -6.67
N ARG A 100 -1.27 -3.40 -7.93
CA ARG A 100 -2.29 -4.42 -8.17
C ARG A 100 -1.79 -5.84 -8.00
N TYR A 101 -0.54 -6.10 -8.40
CA TYR A 101 -0.13 -7.48 -8.60
C TYR A 101 0.94 -7.98 -7.64
N VAL A 102 1.80 -7.09 -7.10
CA VAL A 102 2.96 -7.56 -6.34
C VAL A 102 3.10 -6.94 -4.95
N ASP A 103 2.51 -5.76 -4.72
CA ASP A 103 2.70 -5.00 -3.49
C ASP A 103 2.18 -5.75 -2.26
N GLY A 104 3.04 -5.84 -1.23
CA GLY A 104 2.75 -6.55 0.02
C GLY A 104 2.65 -8.07 -0.07
N LYS A 105 2.72 -8.68 -1.27
CA LYS A 105 2.58 -10.13 -1.46
C LYS A 105 3.89 -10.90 -1.24
N PRO A 106 3.81 -12.19 -0.85
CA PRO A 106 4.95 -13.09 -0.94
C PRO A 106 5.51 -13.14 -2.37
N ARG A 107 6.83 -13.32 -2.50
CA ARG A 107 7.51 -13.17 -3.79
C ARG A 107 6.96 -14.06 -4.90
N TYR A 108 6.63 -15.30 -4.63
CA TYR A 108 6.12 -16.24 -5.64
C TYR A 108 4.67 -15.91 -6.03
N ASP A 109 3.85 -15.49 -5.07
CA ASP A 109 2.48 -15.04 -5.33
C ASP A 109 2.47 -13.76 -6.16
N GLY A 110 3.40 -12.84 -5.90
CA GLY A 110 3.61 -11.64 -6.70
C GLY A 110 3.99 -11.98 -8.16
N VAL A 111 4.96 -12.88 -8.36
CA VAL A 111 5.33 -13.36 -9.71
C VAL A 111 4.11 -13.96 -10.40
N GLN A 112 3.41 -14.89 -9.77
CA GLN A 112 2.25 -15.56 -10.36
C GLN A 112 1.13 -14.57 -10.69
N SER A 113 0.85 -13.65 -9.78
CA SER A 113 -0.18 -12.61 -9.94
C SER A 113 0.11 -11.72 -11.15
N PHE A 114 1.34 -11.23 -11.29
CA PHE A 114 1.73 -10.40 -12.43
C PHE A 114 1.71 -11.19 -13.76
N LEU A 115 2.29 -12.38 -13.81
CA LEU A 115 2.30 -13.20 -15.01
C LEU A 115 0.87 -13.51 -15.48
N SER A 116 -0.03 -13.84 -14.53
CA SER A 116 -1.44 -14.10 -14.84
C SER A 116 -2.13 -12.88 -15.44
N SER A 117 -1.82 -11.67 -14.97
CA SER A 117 -2.38 -10.42 -15.53
C SER A 117 -1.96 -10.16 -16.97
N ARG A 118 -0.86 -10.77 -17.39
CA ARG A 118 -0.30 -10.69 -18.77
C ARG A 118 -0.62 -11.91 -19.60
N SER A 119 -1.46 -12.85 -19.10
CA SER A 119 -1.77 -14.14 -19.76
C SER A 119 -0.50 -14.97 -20.06
N ILE A 120 0.50 -14.85 -19.17
CA ILE A 120 1.75 -15.59 -19.25
C ILE A 120 1.70 -16.74 -18.25
N THR A 121 1.98 -17.96 -18.72
CA THR A 121 2.02 -19.16 -17.88
C THR A 121 3.42 -19.72 -17.83
N LEU A 122 3.95 -19.90 -16.62
CA LEU A 122 5.20 -20.61 -16.37
C LEU A 122 4.95 -21.77 -15.40
N PRO A 123 5.80 -22.83 -15.43
CA PRO A 123 5.84 -23.82 -14.36
C PRO A 123 6.07 -23.13 -13.01
N TYR A 124 5.45 -23.62 -11.95
CA TYR A 124 5.66 -23.06 -10.62
C TYR A 124 7.12 -23.19 -10.15
N GLY A 125 7.69 -24.38 -10.37
CA GLY A 125 9.06 -24.70 -9.96
C GLY A 125 9.18 -25.09 -8.49
N HIS A 126 10.41 -25.04 -7.99
CA HIS A 126 10.78 -25.37 -6.63
C HIS A 126 11.47 -24.16 -5.98
N ASP A 127 11.39 -24.05 -4.66
CA ASP A 127 11.94 -22.93 -3.88
C ASP A 127 13.45 -22.76 -4.02
N ASP A 128 14.17 -23.82 -4.39
CA ASP A 128 15.61 -23.85 -4.65
C ASP A 128 15.97 -23.68 -6.15
N ASP A 129 15.00 -23.38 -7.00
CA ASP A 129 15.26 -23.09 -8.40
C ASP A 129 16.27 -21.94 -8.52
N PRO A 130 17.31 -22.10 -9.38
CA PRO A 130 18.27 -21.02 -9.58
C PRO A 130 17.60 -19.78 -10.18
N PRO A 131 18.11 -18.56 -9.92
CA PRO A 131 17.58 -17.31 -10.47
C PRO A 131 17.48 -17.27 -12.01
N SER A 132 18.16 -18.18 -12.71
CA SER A 132 18.11 -18.34 -14.16
C SER A 132 16.95 -19.22 -14.64
N ALA A 133 16.30 -19.97 -13.75
CA ALA A 133 15.21 -20.86 -14.13
C ALA A 133 13.98 -20.06 -14.62
N ARG A 134 13.35 -20.58 -15.67
CA ARG A 134 12.10 -20.01 -16.24
C ARG A 134 10.87 -20.59 -15.53
N THR A 135 10.81 -20.39 -14.21
CA THR A 135 9.72 -20.81 -13.32
C THR A 135 9.28 -19.65 -12.46
N VAL A 136 8.11 -19.73 -11.82
CA VAL A 136 7.65 -18.74 -10.86
C VAL A 136 8.66 -18.59 -9.72
N CYS A 137 9.15 -19.71 -9.17
CA CYS A 137 10.15 -19.72 -8.11
C CYS A 137 11.50 -19.12 -8.56
N GLY A 138 12.00 -19.49 -9.74
CA GLY A 138 13.25 -18.94 -10.28
C GLY A 138 13.20 -17.43 -10.49
N LEU A 139 12.07 -16.89 -11.00
CA LEU A 139 11.86 -15.43 -11.12
C LEU A 139 11.80 -14.77 -9.75
N GLY A 140 11.06 -15.35 -8.79
CA GLY A 140 11.00 -14.84 -7.43
C GLY A 140 12.37 -14.81 -6.74
N ASN A 141 13.19 -15.85 -6.97
CA ASN A 141 14.56 -15.92 -6.44
C ASN A 141 15.50 -14.91 -7.12
N ARG A 142 15.30 -14.63 -8.42
CA ARG A 142 16.01 -13.54 -9.11
C ARG A 142 15.69 -12.18 -8.52
N LYS A 143 14.41 -11.88 -8.28
CA LYS A 143 13.97 -10.64 -7.60
C LYS A 143 14.61 -10.50 -6.23
N ASP A 144 14.64 -11.59 -5.46
CA ASP A 144 15.25 -11.61 -4.15
C ASP A 144 16.75 -11.30 -4.20
N GLY A 145 17.45 -11.84 -5.19
CA GLY A 145 18.86 -11.52 -5.42
C GLY A 145 19.12 -10.02 -5.63
N TYR A 146 18.21 -9.30 -6.29
CA TYR A 146 18.35 -7.83 -6.42
C TYR A 146 18.18 -7.11 -5.08
N VAL A 147 17.23 -7.56 -4.26
CA VAL A 147 17.01 -6.98 -2.92
C VAL A 147 18.19 -7.28 -2.00
N THR A 148 18.65 -8.53 -1.94
CA THR A 148 19.77 -8.92 -1.06
C THR A 148 21.08 -8.25 -1.46
N THR A 149 21.33 -8.05 -2.76
CA THR A 149 22.49 -7.29 -3.23
C THR A 149 22.40 -5.84 -2.75
N TRP A 150 21.23 -5.21 -2.88
CA TRP A 150 21.05 -3.84 -2.40
C TRP A 150 21.26 -3.74 -0.88
N LEU A 151 20.69 -4.67 -0.11
CA LEU A 151 20.81 -4.70 1.37
C LEU A 151 22.28 -4.91 1.83
N ALA A 152 23.08 -5.62 1.06
CA ALA A 152 24.50 -5.82 1.36
C ALA A 152 25.35 -4.53 1.16
N GLU A 153 24.90 -3.63 0.31
CA GLU A 153 25.64 -2.42 -0.09
C GLU A 153 25.10 -1.16 0.60
N ASN A 154 23.90 -1.22 1.20
CA ASN A 154 23.22 -0.04 1.71
C ASN A 154 22.72 -0.24 3.15
N LYS A 155 22.77 0.82 3.95
CA LYS A 155 22.17 0.84 5.27
C LYS A 155 20.67 1.12 5.16
N VAL A 156 19.87 0.28 5.81
CA VAL A 156 18.41 0.49 5.96
C VAL A 156 18.16 1.59 6.99
N ARG A 157 17.14 2.42 6.74
CA ARG A 157 16.70 3.46 7.68
C ARG A 157 15.29 3.15 8.17
N ALA A 158 15.10 3.34 9.47
CA ALA A 158 13.75 3.35 10.03
C ALA A 158 13.11 4.74 9.89
N TYR A 159 11.79 4.78 9.73
CA TYR A 159 11.06 6.04 9.70
C TYR A 159 10.98 6.67 11.10
N PRO A 160 11.45 7.92 11.29
CA PRO A 160 11.48 8.55 12.62
C PRO A 160 10.09 8.65 13.28
N GLY A 161 9.05 8.96 12.50
CA GLY A 161 7.68 9.03 13.01
C GLY A 161 7.16 7.68 13.49
N THR A 162 7.56 6.58 12.84
CA THR A 162 7.23 5.23 13.30
C THR A 162 7.92 4.91 14.62
N MET A 163 9.20 5.28 14.77
CA MET A 163 9.94 5.10 16.02
C MET A 163 9.28 5.86 17.18
N LEU A 164 8.93 7.12 16.98
CA LEU A 164 8.24 7.93 17.97
C LEU A 164 6.88 7.33 18.36
N PHE A 165 6.16 6.77 17.41
CA PHE A 165 4.87 6.12 17.67
C PHE A 165 5.05 4.83 18.49
N ILE A 166 6.04 4.01 18.19
CA ILE A 166 6.38 2.80 18.98
C ILE A 166 6.73 3.17 20.42
N GLU A 167 7.53 4.21 20.63
CA GLU A 167 7.86 4.70 21.99
C GLU A 167 6.59 5.08 22.78
N ARG A 168 5.63 5.76 22.14
CA ARG A 168 4.34 6.12 22.76
C ARG A 168 3.50 4.89 23.11
N LEU A 169 3.50 3.87 22.25
CA LEU A 169 2.80 2.60 22.50
C LEU A 169 3.40 1.88 23.71
N HIS A 170 4.72 1.77 23.78
CA HIS A 170 5.42 1.16 24.91
C HIS A 170 5.14 1.90 26.21
N ALA A 171 5.17 3.24 26.20
CA ALA A 171 4.81 4.07 27.36
C ALA A 171 3.37 3.84 27.84
N ALA A 172 2.45 3.48 26.93
CA ALA A 172 1.05 3.17 27.24
C ALA A 172 0.82 1.68 27.57
N GLY A 173 1.86 0.83 27.58
CA GLY A 173 1.75 -0.61 27.81
C GLY A 173 1.02 -1.36 26.69
N ILE A 174 1.06 -0.82 25.46
CA ILE A 174 0.53 -1.46 24.25
C ILE A 174 1.68 -2.24 23.59
N ARG A 175 1.47 -3.52 23.31
CA ARG A 175 2.48 -4.39 22.70
C ARG A 175 2.67 -4.06 21.22
N THR A 176 3.87 -4.36 20.71
CA THR A 176 4.22 -4.13 19.31
C THR A 176 4.68 -5.43 18.66
N ALA A 177 4.25 -5.66 17.43
CA ALA A 177 4.72 -6.77 16.62
C ALA A 177 4.97 -6.31 15.20
N VAL A 178 5.86 -6.97 14.48
CA VAL A 178 6.13 -6.72 13.08
C VAL A 178 5.81 -7.95 12.24
N PHE A 179 5.21 -7.73 11.07
CA PHE A 179 4.94 -8.76 10.08
C PHE A 179 5.44 -8.32 8.70
N SER A 180 5.94 -9.25 7.89
CA SER A 180 6.41 -8.94 6.53
C SER A 180 6.30 -10.17 5.62
N SER A 181 5.91 -9.96 4.38
CA SER A 181 5.98 -11.01 3.35
C SER A 181 7.41 -11.34 2.89
N SER A 182 8.39 -10.51 3.30
CA SER A 182 9.80 -10.70 2.98
C SER A 182 10.43 -11.80 3.85
N ARG A 183 11.30 -12.61 3.26
CA ARG A 183 12.15 -13.56 4.01
C ARG A 183 13.41 -12.89 4.59
N ASN A 184 13.64 -11.62 4.28
CA ASN A 184 14.80 -10.87 4.71
C ASN A 184 14.51 -9.98 5.94
N ALA A 185 13.33 -10.12 6.58
CA ALA A 185 12.85 -9.21 7.60
C ALA A 185 13.81 -9.08 8.80
N GLU A 186 14.39 -10.18 9.26
CA GLU A 186 15.37 -10.15 10.37
C GLU A 186 16.58 -9.28 10.01
N GLY A 187 17.18 -9.50 8.85
CA GLY A 187 18.34 -8.73 8.40
C GLY A 187 18.03 -7.26 8.18
N VAL A 188 16.84 -6.94 7.65
CA VAL A 188 16.36 -5.56 7.44
C VAL A 188 16.20 -4.83 8.78
N LEU A 189 15.48 -5.43 9.75
CA LEU A 189 15.24 -4.84 11.07
C LEU A 189 16.54 -4.69 11.89
N THR A 190 17.44 -5.67 11.78
CA THR A 190 18.77 -5.61 12.41
C THR A 190 19.62 -4.50 11.80
N SER A 191 19.65 -4.36 10.46
CA SER A 191 20.36 -3.29 9.76
C SER A 191 19.85 -1.90 10.13
N ALA A 192 18.56 -1.78 10.45
CA ALA A 192 17.93 -0.55 10.89
C ALA A 192 18.04 -0.27 12.40
N ASP A 193 18.66 -1.18 13.19
CA ASP A 193 18.76 -1.12 14.65
C ASP A 193 17.39 -1.04 15.37
N VAL A 194 16.35 -1.75 14.87
CA VAL A 194 14.98 -1.66 15.40
C VAL A 194 14.35 -3.01 15.75
N ILE A 195 15.07 -4.11 15.60
CA ILE A 195 14.52 -5.46 15.82
C ILE A 195 14.01 -5.66 17.25
N ASP A 196 14.69 -5.10 18.24
CA ASP A 196 14.38 -5.22 19.66
C ASP A 196 13.19 -4.36 20.11
N LEU A 197 12.61 -3.56 19.21
CA LEU A 197 11.41 -2.76 19.49
C LEU A 197 10.12 -3.58 19.37
N PHE A 198 10.20 -4.81 18.90
CA PHE A 198 9.03 -5.65 18.65
C PHE A 198 9.04 -6.89 19.52
N ASP A 199 7.92 -7.14 20.22
CA ASP A 199 7.74 -8.35 21.04
C ASP A 199 7.70 -9.62 20.18
N VAL A 200 7.21 -9.50 18.94
CA VAL A 200 7.02 -10.60 17.99
C VAL A 200 7.36 -10.15 16.58
N ARG A 201 7.98 -11.06 15.82
CA ARG A 201 8.18 -10.96 14.37
C ARG A 201 7.60 -12.20 13.69
N VAL A 202 6.82 -11.99 12.61
CA VAL A 202 6.36 -13.03 11.68
C VAL A 202 6.74 -12.61 10.27
N ASP A 203 7.44 -13.46 9.53
CA ASP A 203 7.95 -13.12 8.21
C ASP A 203 7.69 -14.20 7.14
N GLY A 204 8.17 -13.95 5.91
CA GLY A 204 8.01 -14.88 4.79
C GLY A 204 8.62 -16.26 5.02
N THR A 205 9.58 -16.39 5.95
CA THR A 205 10.14 -17.69 6.35
C THR A 205 9.15 -18.46 7.23
N ASP A 206 8.47 -17.77 8.13
CA ASP A 206 7.42 -18.35 8.98
C ASP A 206 6.22 -18.78 8.15
N LEU A 207 5.78 -17.96 7.18
CA LEU A 207 4.69 -18.35 6.28
C LEU A 207 4.97 -19.69 5.61
N ARG A 208 6.18 -19.85 5.10
CA ARG A 208 6.61 -21.12 4.48
C ARG A 208 6.64 -22.28 5.46
N ARG A 209 7.26 -22.06 6.62
CA ARG A 209 7.40 -23.09 7.66
C ARG A 209 6.05 -23.59 8.20
N LEU A 210 5.08 -22.67 8.32
CA LEU A 210 3.73 -22.95 8.80
C LEU A 210 2.77 -23.39 7.69
N GLY A 211 3.13 -23.23 6.43
CA GLY A 211 2.25 -23.53 5.30
C GLY A 211 1.00 -22.63 5.23
N ILE A 212 1.11 -21.39 5.73
CA ILE A 212 -0.01 -20.45 5.73
C ILE A 212 0.10 -19.44 4.57
N PRO A 213 -1.04 -18.98 4.02
CA PRO A 213 -1.03 -18.01 2.92
C PRO A 213 -0.61 -16.63 3.41
N GLY A 214 0.04 -15.87 2.51
CA GLY A 214 0.38 -14.46 2.72
C GLY A 214 -0.75 -13.50 2.35
N LYS A 215 -0.48 -12.21 2.52
CA LYS A 215 -1.40 -11.11 2.14
C LYS A 215 -1.89 -11.27 0.68
N PRO A 216 -3.17 -11.05 0.38
CA PRO A 216 -4.21 -10.42 1.20
C PRO A 216 -4.97 -11.37 2.16
N HIS A 217 -4.58 -12.64 2.28
CA HIS A 217 -5.19 -13.54 3.27
C HIS A 217 -4.74 -13.16 4.69
N PRO A 218 -5.64 -13.12 5.70
CA PRO A 218 -5.32 -12.64 7.05
C PRO A 218 -4.48 -13.60 7.91
N ALA A 219 -4.13 -14.79 7.44
CA ALA A 219 -3.47 -15.83 8.24
C ALA A 219 -2.17 -15.36 8.91
N MET A 220 -1.33 -14.59 8.21
CA MET A 220 -0.11 -14.02 8.79
C MET A 220 -0.43 -13.09 9.96
N LEU A 221 -1.45 -12.24 9.83
CA LEU A 221 -1.84 -11.29 10.86
C LEU A 221 -2.45 -11.99 12.06
N TRP A 222 -3.23 -13.05 11.84
CA TRP A 222 -3.75 -13.91 12.92
C TRP A 222 -2.63 -14.62 13.69
N GLU A 223 -1.63 -15.15 12.97
CA GLU A 223 -0.45 -15.76 13.61
C GLU A 223 0.31 -14.73 14.44
N THR A 224 0.55 -13.53 13.89
CA THR A 224 1.22 -12.44 14.59
C THR A 224 0.45 -12.03 15.86
N ALA A 225 -0.89 -11.87 15.75
CA ALA A 225 -1.76 -11.54 16.89
C ALA A 225 -1.74 -12.64 17.96
N SER A 226 -1.76 -13.91 17.53
CA SER A 226 -1.69 -15.07 18.42
C SER A 226 -0.38 -15.11 19.21
N LEU A 227 0.75 -14.93 18.53
CA LEU A 227 2.07 -14.94 19.15
C LEU A 227 2.26 -13.76 20.12
N VAL A 228 1.77 -12.59 19.81
CA VAL A 228 1.78 -11.45 20.73
C VAL A 228 0.71 -11.58 21.84
N GLY A 229 -0.16 -12.59 21.77
CA GLY A 229 -1.16 -12.93 22.79
C GLY A 229 -2.35 -11.97 22.82
N VAL A 230 -2.88 -11.55 21.65
CA VAL A 230 -4.06 -10.68 21.53
C VAL A 230 -5.05 -11.26 20.52
N VAL A 231 -6.32 -10.88 20.67
CA VAL A 231 -7.33 -11.18 19.65
C VAL A 231 -7.39 -10.03 18.63
N PRO A 232 -7.73 -10.29 17.34
CA PRO A 232 -7.78 -9.26 16.31
C PRO A 232 -8.61 -8.03 16.68
N GLY A 233 -9.78 -8.23 17.32
CA GLY A 233 -10.65 -7.12 17.80
C GLY A 233 -10.04 -6.24 18.91
N ARG A 234 -8.83 -6.55 19.40
CA ARG A 234 -8.05 -5.77 20.37
C ARG A 234 -6.70 -5.33 19.82
N ALA A 235 -6.47 -5.48 18.51
CA ALA A 235 -5.23 -5.05 17.85
C ALA A 235 -5.51 -4.12 16.67
N ALA A 236 -4.56 -3.21 16.41
CA ALA A 236 -4.52 -2.41 15.20
C ALA A 236 -3.46 -2.93 14.23
N ILE A 237 -3.67 -2.66 12.94
CA ILE A 237 -2.72 -2.91 11.85
C ILE A 237 -2.24 -1.57 11.30
N VAL A 238 -0.94 -1.49 10.96
CA VAL A 238 -0.33 -0.38 10.22
C VAL A 238 0.27 -0.94 8.94
N GLU A 239 -0.12 -0.41 7.80
CA GLU A 239 0.17 -0.98 6.48
C GLU A 239 0.21 0.09 5.39
N ASP A 240 1.08 -0.05 4.39
CA ASP A 240 1.17 0.83 3.22
C ASP A 240 0.64 0.17 1.93
N ALA A 241 0.51 -1.16 1.90
CA ALA A 241 0.02 -1.93 0.75
C ALA A 241 -1.47 -2.28 0.87
N THR A 242 -2.20 -2.19 -0.25
CA THR A 242 -3.64 -2.57 -0.29
C THR A 242 -3.88 -4.01 0.11
N SER A 243 -2.95 -4.93 -0.20
CA SER A 243 -3.06 -6.34 0.15
C SER A 243 -3.04 -6.57 1.68
N GLY A 244 -2.22 -5.82 2.42
CA GLY A 244 -2.16 -5.93 3.86
C GLY A 244 -3.30 -5.19 4.57
N VAL A 245 -3.73 -4.04 4.05
CA VAL A 245 -4.94 -3.36 4.53
C VAL A 245 -6.15 -4.28 4.42
N GLN A 246 -6.33 -4.96 3.27
CA GLN A 246 -7.41 -5.93 3.08
C GLN A 246 -7.30 -7.09 4.07
N ALA A 247 -6.08 -7.64 4.27
CA ALA A 247 -5.85 -8.70 5.25
C ALA A 247 -6.25 -8.25 6.68
N GLY A 248 -5.93 -7.01 7.06
CA GLY A 248 -6.32 -6.43 8.34
C GLY A 248 -7.83 -6.33 8.50
N LYS A 249 -8.53 -5.81 7.48
CA LYS A 249 -9.99 -5.72 7.45
C LYS A 249 -10.65 -7.09 7.53
N ASP A 250 -10.26 -8.01 6.66
CA ASP A 250 -10.87 -9.34 6.54
C ASP A 250 -10.52 -10.21 7.76
N GLY A 251 -9.39 -9.92 8.41
CA GLY A 251 -8.95 -10.55 9.66
C GLY A 251 -9.70 -10.09 10.91
N GLY A 252 -10.58 -9.09 10.81
CA GLY A 252 -11.38 -8.58 11.92
C GLY A 252 -10.57 -7.74 12.93
N PHE A 253 -9.49 -7.10 12.48
CA PHE A 253 -8.70 -6.22 13.32
C PHE A 253 -9.48 -4.95 13.67
N ALA A 254 -9.32 -4.48 14.92
CA ALA A 254 -10.12 -3.40 15.49
C ALA A 254 -9.93 -2.05 14.78
N PHE A 255 -8.73 -1.82 14.22
CA PHE A 255 -8.37 -0.58 13.57
C PHE A 255 -7.28 -0.83 12.52
N VAL A 256 -7.41 -0.27 11.34
CA VAL A 256 -6.42 -0.40 10.26
C VAL A 256 -5.97 0.97 9.82
N ILE A 257 -4.71 1.29 10.02
CA ILE A 257 -4.07 2.53 9.60
C ILE A 257 -3.37 2.28 8.27
N GLY A 258 -3.84 2.95 7.22
CA GLY A 258 -3.13 3.01 5.95
C GLY A 258 -2.03 4.07 6.00
N ILE A 259 -0.84 3.78 5.49
CA ILE A 259 0.27 4.72 5.36
C ILE A 259 0.41 5.10 3.88
N ASP A 260 0.28 6.40 3.60
CA ASP A 260 0.54 6.97 2.28
C ASP A 260 1.59 8.08 2.42
N ARG A 261 2.83 7.74 2.10
CA ARG A 261 3.96 8.69 2.14
C ARG A 261 4.12 9.51 0.87
N GLY A 262 3.12 9.51 -0.02
CA GLY A 262 3.19 10.17 -1.32
C GLY A 262 4.12 9.44 -2.29
N THR A 263 4.41 8.18 -2.03
CA THR A 263 5.31 7.33 -2.82
C THR A 263 4.55 6.36 -3.73
N CYS A 264 3.39 6.76 -4.27
CA CYS A 264 2.84 6.05 -5.43
C CYS A 264 3.83 6.21 -6.58
N TYR A 265 4.69 5.20 -6.73
CA TYR A 265 5.81 5.19 -7.67
C TYR A 265 5.28 5.33 -9.11
N GLY A 266 5.28 6.57 -9.63
CA GLY A 266 4.86 6.85 -11.02
C GLY A 266 3.51 7.55 -11.17
N SER A 267 2.68 7.65 -10.13
CA SER A 267 1.42 8.38 -10.21
C SER A 267 1.61 9.88 -10.01
N SER A 268 1.03 10.67 -10.91
CA SER A 268 0.86 12.12 -10.71
C SER A 268 -0.37 12.44 -9.84
N ASP A 269 -1.19 11.44 -9.49
CA ASP A 269 -2.40 11.57 -8.68
C ASP A 269 -2.08 11.20 -7.22
N VAL A 270 -1.85 12.22 -6.41
CA VAL A 270 -1.52 12.09 -4.97
C VAL A 270 -2.67 11.42 -4.20
N ASP A 271 -3.93 11.56 -4.67
CA ASP A 271 -5.10 10.99 -4.00
C ASP A 271 -5.37 9.53 -4.36
N ALA A 272 -4.77 9.02 -5.43
CA ALA A 272 -5.04 7.67 -5.93
C ALA A 272 -4.61 6.59 -4.93
N CYS A 273 -3.44 6.73 -4.28
CA CYS A 273 -2.94 5.78 -3.29
C CYS A 273 -3.82 5.78 -2.04
N ARG A 274 -4.10 6.95 -1.50
CA ARG A 274 -5.02 7.14 -0.38
C ARG A 274 -6.38 6.50 -0.67
N GLY A 275 -6.95 6.74 -1.85
CA GLY A 275 -8.22 6.18 -2.27
C GLY A 275 -8.20 4.65 -2.32
N ARG A 276 -7.12 4.04 -2.83
CA ARG A 276 -6.94 2.58 -2.87
C ARG A 276 -6.89 1.97 -1.47
N LEU A 277 -6.14 2.55 -0.54
CA LEU A 277 -6.04 2.07 0.85
C LEU A 277 -7.39 2.17 1.58
N LEU A 278 -8.12 3.28 1.42
CA LEU A 278 -9.47 3.42 1.98
C LEU A 278 -10.44 2.40 1.39
N ALA A 279 -10.42 2.19 0.07
CA ALA A 279 -11.25 1.19 -0.60
C ALA A 279 -10.92 -0.25 -0.16
N ALA A 280 -9.64 -0.54 0.14
CA ALA A 280 -9.20 -1.83 0.69
C ALA A 280 -9.66 -2.04 2.14
N GLY A 281 -10.07 -0.99 2.85
CA GLY A 281 -10.66 -1.07 4.18
C GLY A 281 -9.87 -0.42 5.30
N ALA A 282 -8.94 0.47 5.00
CA ALA A 282 -8.29 1.28 6.02
C ALA A 282 -9.33 2.13 6.79
N SER A 283 -9.21 2.15 8.11
CA SER A 283 -10.03 3.00 8.98
C SER A 283 -9.65 4.48 8.82
N ILE A 284 -8.39 4.73 8.55
CA ILE A 284 -7.82 6.04 8.24
C ILE A 284 -6.55 5.87 7.41
N VAL A 285 -6.22 6.86 6.59
CA VAL A 285 -4.94 6.93 5.88
C VAL A 285 -4.19 8.19 6.25
N ILE A 286 -2.92 8.05 6.62
CA ILE A 286 -2.04 9.14 7.06
C ILE A 286 -0.67 9.04 6.37
N ALA A 287 0.06 10.13 6.33
CA ALA A 287 1.39 10.17 5.74
C ALA A 287 2.50 9.77 6.73
N ASP A 288 2.32 10.04 8.02
CA ASP A 288 3.35 9.81 9.05
C ASP A 288 2.74 9.42 10.40
N LEU A 289 3.30 8.37 11.01
CA LEU A 289 2.86 7.87 12.32
C LEU A 289 3.23 8.77 13.50
N GLY A 290 4.17 9.68 13.32
CA GLY A 290 4.51 10.69 14.33
C GLY A 290 3.35 11.60 14.70
N ALA A 291 2.33 11.71 13.82
CA ALA A 291 1.10 12.47 14.07
C ALA A 291 0.06 11.69 14.92
N VAL A 292 0.27 10.40 15.18
CA VAL A 292 -0.67 9.59 15.98
C VAL A 292 -0.39 9.78 17.46
N GLU A 293 -1.39 10.24 18.18
CA GLU A 293 -1.35 10.35 19.64
C GLU A 293 -1.85 9.05 20.29
N VAL A 294 -1.30 8.74 21.47
CA VAL A 294 -1.73 7.60 22.28
C VAL A 294 -2.31 8.11 23.58
N THR A 295 -3.59 7.85 23.83
CA THR A 295 -4.30 8.28 25.03
C THR A 295 -4.88 7.06 25.74
N GLY A 296 -4.28 6.68 26.85
CA GLY A 296 -4.55 5.40 27.49
C GLY A 296 -4.23 4.27 26.50
N ARG A 297 -5.20 3.43 26.19
CA ARG A 297 -5.07 2.32 25.22
C ARG A 297 -5.76 2.62 23.89
N ARG A 298 -5.88 3.89 23.51
CA ARG A 298 -6.53 4.34 22.28
C ARG A 298 -5.58 5.18 21.44
N LEU A 299 -5.69 5.03 20.13
CA LEU A 299 -5.02 5.89 19.16
C LEU A 299 -5.94 7.04 18.80
N VAL A 300 -5.40 8.25 18.78
CA VAL A 300 -6.10 9.46 18.35
C VAL A 300 -5.37 10.03 17.15
N VAL A 301 -6.07 10.08 16.02
CA VAL A 301 -5.51 10.55 14.75
C VAL A 301 -6.28 11.79 14.31
N HIS A 302 -5.58 12.91 14.21
CA HIS A 302 -6.14 14.14 13.66
C HIS A 302 -6.01 14.10 12.14
N PRO A 303 -7.13 14.21 11.37
CA PRO A 303 -7.05 14.31 9.93
C PRO A 303 -6.17 15.50 9.54
N THR A 304 -5.06 15.25 8.85
CA THR A 304 -4.22 16.34 8.36
C THR A 304 -5.00 17.10 7.29
N ARG A 305 -5.18 18.42 7.47
CA ARG A 305 -5.60 19.29 6.37
C ARG A 305 -4.48 19.27 5.35
N GLU A 306 -4.78 18.93 4.13
CA GLU A 306 -3.90 19.27 3.02
C GLU A 306 -3.63 20.79 3.05
N PRO A 307 -2.38 21.22 2.85
CA PRO A 307 -2.12 22.63 2.60
C PRO A 307 -2.91 23.01 1.36
N GLY A 308 -3.95 23.82 1.56
CA GLY A 308 -4.94 24.19 0.56
C GLY A 308 -4.30 24.50 -0.78
N GLY A 309 -4.80 23.87 -1.85
CA GLY A 309 -4.46 24.22 -3.22
C GLY A 309 -4.62 25.70 -3.39
N SER A 310 -3.51 26.39 -3.59
CA SER A 310 -3.45 27.79 -3.97
C SER A 310 -4.29 27.96 -5.21
N ALA A 311 -5.44 28.62 -5.10
CA ALA A 311 -6.20 29.10 -6.25
C ALA A 311 -5.26 29.95 -7.10
N ARG A 312 -4.98 29.48 -8.32
CA ARG A 312 -4.46 30.31 -9.41
C ARG A 312 -5.57 30.58 -10.40
#